data_6bc3f8f9334e2039ccaf81486125925e
#
_entry.id   6bc3f8f9334e2039ccaf81486125925e
#
_cell.length_a   1.000
_cell.length_b   1.000
_cell.length_c   1.000
_cell.angle_alpha   90.00
_cell.angle_beta   90.00
_cell.angle_gamma   90.00
#
_symmetry.space_group_name_H-M   'P 1'
#
loop_
_entity.id
_entity.type
_entity.pdbx_description
1 polymer ?
#
loop_
_entity_poly.entity_id
_entity_poly.type
_entity_poly.pdbx_seq_one_letter_code
_entity_poly.pdbx_strand_id
1 'polypeptide(L)' 'MTTLLTRRDAAEYLEKKGVRSSQSTLARYAMGGDGPQYALIGRTAYYKPEWLDAWLEDQLTPHSHSLAHMVQGQR' A
#
# COMPACT_ATOMS: atom_id res chain seq x y z
N MET A 1 -1.79 21.65 3.34
CA MET A 1 -2.13 21.04 4.62
C MET A 1 -2.35 19.54 4.44
N THR A 2 -1.72 18.74 5.27
CA THR A 2 -1.80 17.29 5.13
C THR A 2 -3.00 16.74 5.87
N THR A 3 -3.83 15.97 5.18
CA THR A 3 -4.96 15.29 5.81
C THR A 3 -4.52 13.89 6.21
N LEU A 4 -4.74 13.56 7.47
CA LEU A 4 -4.42 12.21 7.95
C LEU A 4 -5.53 11.25 7.58
N LEU A 5 -5.14 10.06 7.16
CA LEU A 5 -6.06 9.02 6.72
C LEU A 5 -6.02 7.87 7.72
N THR A 6 -7.19 7.37 8.09
CA THR A 6 -7.25 6.12 8.86
C THR A 6 -6.90 4.97 7.92
N ARG A 7 -6.72 3.75 8.48
CA ARG A 7 -6.47 2.58 7.63
C ARG A 7 -7.57 2.38 6.62
N ARG A 8 -8.80 2.62 7.03
CA ARG A 8 -9.94 2.49 6.13
C ARG A 8 -9.84 3.49 4.99
N ASP A 9 -9.56 4.75 5.32
CA ASP A 9 -9.45 5.80 4.31
C ASP A 9 -8.23 5.58 3.43
N ALA A 10 -7.15 5.08 4.01
CA ALA A 10 -5.94 4.78 3.24
C ALA A 10 -6.20 3.66 2.23
N ALA A 11 -6.96 2.65 2.64
CA ALA A 11 -7.33 1.57 1.72
C ALA A 11 -8.16 2.11 0.56
N GLU A 12 -9.09 3.00 0.85
CA GLU A 12 -9.90 3.63 -0.20
C GLU A 12 -9.04 4.46 -1.14
N TYR A 13 -8.08 5.18 -0.57
CA TYR A 13 -7.15 6.00 -1.35
C TYR A 13 -6.39 5.13 -2.35
N LEU A 14 -5.88 4.00 -1.89
CA LEU A 14 -5.15 3.09 -2.75
C LEU A 14 -6.04 2.46 -3.81
N GLU A 15 -7.28 2.15 -3.45
CA GLU A 15 -8.23 1.61 -4.41
C GLU A 15 -8.52 2.60 -5.54
N LYS A 16 -8.63 3.87 -5.20
CA LYS A 16 -8.84 4.90 -6.21
C LYS A 16 -7.67 5.01 -7.16
N LYS A 17 -6.49 4.60 -6.72
CA LYS A 17 -5.30 4.58 -7.57
C LYS A 17 -5.15 3.25 -8.31
N GLY A 18 -6.11 2.36 -8.18
CA GLY A 18 -6.10 1.10 -8.88
C GLY A 18 -5.47 -0.05 -8.12
N VAL A 19 -5.15 0.15 -6.85
CA VAL A 19 -4.51 -0.88 -6.05
C VAL A 19 -5.53 -1.48 -5.09
N ARG A 20 -5.78 -2.76 -5.24
CA ARG A 20 -6.71 -3.44 -4.36
C ARG A 20 -6.10 -3.58 -2.96
N SER A 21 -6.78 -3.04 -1.99
CA SER A 21 -6.33 -3.17 -0.61
C SER A 21 -7.52 -3.00 0.33
N SER A 22 -7.31 -3.42 1.57
CA SER A 22 -8.34 -3.32 2.59
C SER A 22 -7.67 -2.93 3.90
N GLN A 23 -8.51 -2.58 4.87
CA GLN A 23 -8.04 -2.31 6.23
C GLN A 23 -7.18 -3.44 6.76
N SER A 24 -7.66 -4.68 6.57
CA SER A 24 -6.97 -5.87 7.06
C SER A 24 -5.62 -6.04 6.37
N THR A 25 -5.58 -5.76 5.07
CA THR A 25 -4.34 -5.87 4.31
C THR A 25 -3.31 -4.89 4.83
N LEU A 26 -3.73 -3.64 5.07
CA LEU A 26 -2.81 -2.63 5.60
C LEU A 26 -2.34 -2.99 7.00
N ALA A 27 -3.22 -3.55 7.82
CA ALA A 27 -2.84 -3.98 9.15
C ALA A 27 -1.79 -5.07 9.10
N ARG A 28 -1.94 -6.02 8.19
CA ARG A 28 -0.94 -7.09 8.03
C ARG A 28 0.40 -6.55 7.56
N TYR A 29 0.38 -5.63 6.61
CA TYR A 29 1.61 -4.99 6.15
C TYR A 29 2.30 -4.26 7.28
N ALA A 30 1.53 -3.57 8.12
CA ALA A 30 2.10 -2.84 9.25
C ALA A 30 2.80 -3.78 10.22
N MET A 31 2.20 -4.94 10.48
CA MET A 31 2.80 -5.93 11.37
C MET A 31 4.05 -6.54 10.78
N GLY A 32 4.08 -6.74 9.47
CA GLY A 32 5.24 -7.31 8.80
C GLY A 32 6.32 -6.31 8.45
N GLY A 33 6.04 -5.02 8.56
CA GLY A 33 7.00 -3.99 8.22
C GLY A 33 7.15 -3.73 6.74
N ASP A 34 6.25 -4.26 5.92
CA ASP A 34 6.35 -4.18 4.46
C ASP A 34 5.44 -3.12 3.85
N GLY A 35 4.66 -2.45 4.67
CA GLY A 35 3.66 -1.52 4.16
C GLY A 35 4.10 -0.08 4.16
N PRO A 36 3.16 0.81 3.84
CA PRO A 36 3.47 2.25 3.87
C PRO A 36 3.73 2.72 5.28
N GLN A 37 4.40 3.84 5.38
CA GLN A 37 4.63 4.48 6.67
C GLN A 37 3.30 4.88 7.30
N TYR A 38 3.25 4.82 8.60
CA TYR A 38 2.09 5.26 9.35
C TYR A 38 2.54 5.79 10.70
N ALA A 39 1.66 6.54 11.34
CA ALA A 39 1.92 7.07 12.67
C ALA A 39 0.81 6.63 13.59
N LEU A 40 1.16 6.30 14.82
CA LEU A 40 0.17 5.96 15.84
C LEU A 40 -0.12 7.19 16.68
N ILE A 41 -1.39 7.55 16.75
CA ILE A 41 -1.84 8.60 17.66
C ILE A 41 -2.86 7.94 18.56
N GLY A 42 -2.49 7.78 19.82
CA GLY A 42 -3.26 6.92 20.69
C GLY A 42 -3.13 5.49 20.19
N ARG A 43 -4.25 4.88 19.88
CA ARG A 43 -4.26 3.50 19.38
C ARG A 43 -4.63 3.42 17.92
N THR A 44 -4.74 4.56 17.26
CA THR A 44 -5.20 4.61 15.88
C THR A 44 -4.02 4.90 14.96
N ALA A 45 -3.92 4.10 13.90
CA ALA A 45 -2.90 4.32 12.88
C ALA A 45 -3.41 5.33 11.86
N TYR A 46 -2.55 6.28 11.54
CA TYR A 46 -2.86 7.31 10.54
C TYR A 46 -1.81 7.30 9.47
N TYR A 47 -2.25 7.58 8.26
CA TYR A 47 -1.38 7.60 7.08
C TYR A 47 -1.45 8.99 6.44
N LYS A 48 -0.35 9.38 5.81
CA LYS A 48 -0.35 10.57 4.96
C LYS A 48 -0.44 10.13 3.52
N PRO A 49 -1.16 10.88 2.66
CA PRO A 49 -1.23 10.51 1.24
C PRO A 49 0.15 10.36 0.60
N GLU A 50 1.09 11.22 0.95
CA GLU A 50 2.43 11.15 0.39
C GLU A 50 3.17 9.88 0.81
N TRP A 51 2.87 9.33 1.99
CA TRP A 51 3.45 8.07 2.43
C TRP A 51 2.91 6.91 1.61
N LEU A 52 1.62 6.96 1.30
CA LEU A 52 1.00 5.93 0.48
C LEU A 52 1.55 6.00 -0.95
N ASP A 53 1.70 7.21 -1.46
CA ASP A 53 2.25 7.41 -2.81
C ASP A 53 3.69 6.88 -2.90
N ALA A 54 4.50 7.20 -1.90
CA ALA A 54 5.89 6.75 -1.89
C ALA A 54 5.99 5.22 -1.82
N TRP A 55 5.18 4.62 -0.97
CA TRP A 55 5.15 3.16 -0.86
C TRP A 55 4.71 2.52 -2.17
N LEU A 56 3.68 3.10 -2.78
CA LEU A 56 3.14 2.57 -4.02
C LEU A 56 4.18 2.62 -5.13
N GLU A 57 4.91 3.73 -5.24
CA GLU A 57 5.98 3.87 -6.23
C GLU A 57 7.05 2.80 -6.02
N ASP A 58 7.36 2.54 -4.75
CA ASP A 58 8.37 1.54 -4.42
C ASP A 58 7.91 0.13 -4.79
N GLN A 59 6.60 -0.10 -4.75
CA GLN A 59 6.04 -1.41 -5.11
C GLN A 59 5.91 -1.61 -6.62
N LEU A 60 5.95 -0.53 -7.38
CA LEU A 60 5.75 -0.61 -8.82
C LEU A 60 7.07 -0.97 -9.53
N THR A 61 7.49 -2.21 -9.32
CA THR A 61 8.69 -2.71 -9.98
C THR A 61 8.27 -3.47 -11.23
N PRO A 62 8.60 -2.97 -12.41
CA PRO A 62 8.18 -3.65 -13.64
C PRO A 62 8.85 -5.04 -13.74
N HIS A 63 8.05 -6.01 -14.12
CA HIS A 63 8.55 -7.36 -14.39
C HIS A 63 8.56 -7.56 -15.87
N SER A 64 9.66 -7.21 -16.48
CA SER A 64 9.78 -7.27 -17.94
C SER A 64 10.13 -8.67 -18.43
N HIS A 65 10.49 -9.61 -17.56
CA HIS A 65 10.77 -11.00 -17.90
C HIS A 65 9.68 -11.86 -17.33
N SER A 66 8.98 -12.37 -18.16
CA SER A 66 7.95 -13.26 -17.63
C SER A 66 8.38 -14.69 -17.72
N LEU A 67 9.19 -14.74 -17.63
CA LEU A 67 9.45 -15.73 -17.32
C LEU A 67 9.02 -16.32 -16.92
N ALA A 68 9.32 -16.18 -17.51
CA ALA A 68 9.03 -16.37 -16.92
C ALA A 68 8.31 -16.47 -16.76
N HIS A 69 8.58 -16.52 -17.11
CA HIS A 69 8.11 -16.20 -16.73
C HIS A 69 7.26 -16.18 -16.84
N MET A 70 7.37 -16.51 -17.40
CA MET A 70 6.85 -16.20 -17.28
C MET A 70 5.97 -16.33 -17.13
N VAL A 71 5.97 -16.76 -17.53
CA VAL A 71 5.40 -16.52 -17.15
C VAL A 71 4.56 -16.59 -16.95
N GLN A 72 4.39 -16.91 -17.24
CA GLN A 72 3.87 -16.60 -16.87
C GLN A 72 2.99 -16.42 -16.55
N GLY A 73 2.88 -16.88 -17.11
CA GLY A 73 2.38 -16.36 -16.62
C GLY A 73 1.64 -16.28 -16.45
N GLN A 74 1.69 -16.51 -16.68
CA GLN A 74 1.46 -16.11 -16.40
C GLN A 74 0.85 -15.97 -16.21
N ARG A 75 0.71 -16.18 -16.56
CA ARG A 75 0.58 -15.85 -16.22
C ARG A 75 0.35 -15.89 -16.11
#